data_8ca0c5c4f68c89d13eaa44a8d9c0a947
#
_entry.id   8ca0c5c4f68c89d13eaa44a8d9c0a947
#
_cell.length_a   1.000
_cell.length_b   1.000
_cell.length_c   1.000
_cell.angle_alpha   90.00
_cell.angle_beta   90.00
_cell.angle_gamma   90.00
#
_symmetry.space_group_name_H-M   'P 1'
#
loop_
_entity.id
_entity.type
_entity.pdbx_description
1 polymer ?
#
loop_
_entity_poly.entity_id
_entity_poly.type
_entity_poly.pdbx_seq_one_letter_code
_entity_poly.pdbx_strand_id
1 'polypeptide(L)' 'MRQESLKVEGMTCQHCVQTITEALKNLNGLNTVHVDLDKKEVSVEYDENETSQQEISDKIVEVGFELAGN' A
#
# COMPACT_ATOMS: atom_id res chain seq x y z
N MET A 1 -14.26 5.47 -7.35
CA MET A 1 -13.06 4.73 -6.90
C MET A 1 -11.82 5.40 -7.42
N ARG A 2 -10.79 5.44 -6.63
CA ARG A 2 -9.54 6.09 -7.00
C ARG A 2 -8.41 5.08 -7.02
N GLN A 3 -7.54 5.19 -8.01
CA GLN A 3 -6.39 4.30 -8.14
C GLN A 3 -5.11 5.08 -7.91
N GLU A 4 -4.22 4.51 -7.10
CA GLU A 4 -2.94 5.13 -6.80
C GLU A 4 -1.86 4.06 -6.82
N SER A 5 -0.64 4.48 -7.15
CA SER A 5 0.52 3.62 -7.06
C SER A 5 1.54 4.28 -6.14
N LEU A 6 2.06 3.49 -5.22
CA LEU A 6 3.03 3.98 -4.24
C LEU A 6 4.29 3.14 -4.35
N LYS A 7 5.44 3.80 -4.37
CA LYS A 7 6.71 3.07 -4.34
C LYS A 7 7.11 2.86 -2.90
N VAL A 8 7.46 1.61 -2.58
CA VAL A 8 7.77 1.21 -1.22
C VAL A 8 9.21 0.71 -1.15
N GLU A 9 9.99 1.30 -0.27
CA GLU A 9 11.37 0.85 -0.04
C GLU A 9 11.40 -0.16 1.10
N GLY A 10 12.35 -1.07 1.01
CA GLY A 10 12.47 -2.12 2.01
C GLY A 10 11.67 -3.37 1.69
N MET A 11 10.93 -3.35 0.60
CA MET A 11 10.14 -4.51 0.18
C MET A 11 11.04 -5.42 -0.65
N THR A 12 11.62 -6.42 0.00
CA THR A 12 12.65 -7.24 -0.63
C THR A 12 12.28 -8.71 -0.77
N CYS A 13 11.14 -9.14 -0.27
CA CYS A 13 10.73 -10.54 -0.35
C CYS A 13 9.22 -10.68 -0.30
N GLN A 14 8.74 -11.89 -0.57
CA GLN A 14 7.30 -12.13 -0.57
C GLN A 14 6.66 -11.94 0.79
N HIS A 15 7.41 -12.18 1.84
CA HIS A 15 6.88 -11.96 3.17
C HIS A 15 6.52 -10.49 3.38
N CYS A 16 7.34 -9.60 2.85
CA CYS A 16 7.04 -8.16 2.90
C CYS A 16 5.78 -7.84 2.11
N VAL A 17 5.62 -8.48 0.95
CA VAL A 17 4.42 -8.30 0.13
C VAL A 17 3.19 -8.69 0.92
N GLN A 18 3.23 -9.83 1.61
CA GLN A 18 2.09 -10.28 2.40
C GLN A 18 1.79 -9.32 3.54
N THR A 19 2.83 -8.84 4.21
CA THR A 19 2.64 -7.91 5.32
C THR A 19 1.91 -6.65 4.86
N ILE A 20 2.35 -6.08 3.75
CA ILE A 20 1.73 -4.87 3.23
C ILE A 20 0.30 -5.16 2.79
N THR A 21 0.10 -6.25 2.06
CA THR A 21 -1.22 -6.61 1.57
C THR A 21 -2.21 -6.77 2.72
N GLU A 22 -1.83 -7.49 3.76
CA GLU A 22 -2.72 -7.71 4.88
C GLU A 22 -3.00 -6.43 5.64
N ALA A 23 -1.99 -5.60 5.82
CA ALA A 23 -2.16 -4.34 6.52
C ALA A 23 -3.15 -3.45 5.78
N LEU A 24 -3.02 -3.37 4.46
CA LEU A 24 -3.90 -2.52 3.66
C LEU A 24 -5.30 -3.09 3.53
N LYS A 25 -5.44 -4.40 3.51
CA LYS A 25 -6.76 -5.02 3.44
C LYS A 25 -7.63 -4.71 4.65
N ASN A 26 -7.00 -4.37 5.76
CA ASN A 26 -7.74 -4.02 6.97
C ASN A 26 -8.26 -2.60 6.97
N LEU A 27 -7.89 -1.81 5.98
CA LEU A 27 -8.39 -0.44 5.87
C LEU A 27 -9.80 -0.44 5.26
N ASN A 28 -10.68 0.30 5.89
CA ASN A 28 -12.02 0.48 5.34
C ASN A 28 -11.94 1.30 4.06
N GLY A 29 -12.74 0.93 3.08
CA GLY A 29 -12.78 1.66 1.82
C GLY A 29 -11.77 1.20 0.80
N LEU A 30 -10.86 0.31 1.16
CA LEU A 30 -9.89 -0.21 0.22
C LEU A 30 -10.49 -1.37 -0.55
N ASN A 31 -10.50 -1.26 -1.86
CA ASN A 31 -11.13 -2.24 -2.73
C ASN A 31 -10.14 -3.28 -3.26
N THR A 32 -9.02 -2.81 -3.78
CA THR A 32 -8.04 -3.69 -4.40
C THR A 32 -6.63 -3.30 -3.99
N VAL A 33 -5.80 -4.30 -3.74
CA VAL A 33 -4.39 -4.10 -3.45
C VAL A 33 -3.59 -5.04 -4.36
N HIS A 34 -2.63 -4.47 -5.07
CA HIS A 34 -1.73 -5.24 -5.91
C HIS A 34 -0.30 -4.79 -5.63
N VAL A 35 0.56 -5.74 -5.31
CA VAL A 35 1.95 -5.44 -4.99
C VAL A 35 2.84 -6.01 -6.09
N ASP A 36 3.69 -5.16 -6.65
CA ASP A 36 4.65 -5.56 -7.65
C ASP A 36 6.05 -5.54 -7.03
N LEU A 37 6.59 -6.72 -6.76
CA LEU A 37 7.87 -6.84 -6.09
C LEU A 37 9.02 -6.38 -6.99
N ASP A 38 8.92 -6.63 -8.27
CA ASP A 38 9.98 -6.24 -9.20
C ASP A 38 10.14 -4.73 -9.29
N LYS A 39 9.01 -4.04 -9.30
CA LYS A 39 9.01 -2.58 -9.37
C LYS A 39 8.96 -1.92 -8.01
N LYS A 40 8.78 -2.72 -6.97
CA LYS A 40 8.65 -2.22 -5.59
C LYS A 40 7.52 -1.21 -5.48
N GLU A 41 6.41 -1.53 -6.12
CA GLU A 41 5.23 -0.67 -6.15
C GLU A 41 4.03 -1.37 -5.55
N VAL A 42 3.21 -0.59 -4.89
CA VAL A 42 1.92 -1.04 -4.39
C VAL A 42 0.84 -0.24 -5.11
N SER A 43 0.00 -0.95 -5.84
CA SER A 43 -1.13 -0.33 -6.53
C SER A 43 -2.39 -0.59 -5.71
N VAL A 44 -3.16 0.46 -5.48
CA VAL A 44 -4.37 0.34 -4.68
C VAL A 44 -5.53 0.99 -5.39
N GLU A 45 -6.71 0.44 -5.16
CA GLU A 45 -7.95 1.05 -5.60
C GLU A 45 -8.83 1.21 -4.36
N TYR A 46 -9.28 2.41 -4.11
CA TYR A 46 -10.00 2.69 -2.87
C TYR A 46 -11.11 3.72 -3.09
N ASP A 47 -12.03 3.72 -2.15
CA ASP A 47 -13.11 4.70 -2.13
C ASP A 47 -12.62 5.95 -1.40
N GLU A 48 -12.44 7.01 -2.13
CA GLU A 48 -11.89 8.25 -1.57
C GLU A 48 -12.81 8.89 -0.54
N ASN A 49 -14.05 8.45 -0.45
CA ASN A 49 -14.96 8.92 0.57
C ASN A 49 -14.77 8.20 1.91
N GLU A 50 -14.14 7.04 1.89
CA GLU A 50 -13.94 6.25 3.11
C GLU A 50 -12.50 6.23 3.59
N THR A 51 -11.54 6.36 2.67
CA THR A 51 -10.15 6.40 3.04
C THR A 51 -9.41 7.36 2.12
N SER A 52 -8.13 7.56 2.36
CA SER A 52 -7.34 8.48 1.55
C SER A 52 -5.95 7.91 1.34
N GLN A 53 -5.23 8.50 0.39
CA GLN A 53 -3.86 8.12 0.13
C GLN A 53 -2.99 8.28 1.38
N GLN A 54 -3.27 9.30 2.16
CA GLN A 54 -2.51 9.55 3.39
C GLN A 54 -2.67 8.40 4.37
N GLU A 55 -3.89 7.89 4.53
CA GLU A 55 -4.12 6.76 5.43
C GLU A 55 -3.42 5.51 4.94
N ILE A 56 -3.43 5.29 3.64
CA ILE A 56 -2.73 4.14 3.07
C ILE A 56 -1.23 4.27 3.31
N SER A 57 -0.67 5.45 3.06
CA SER A 57 0.74 5.71 3.29
C SER A 57 1.11 5.52 4.74
N ASP A 58 0.28 6.04 5.64
CA ASP A 58 0.54 5.91 7.09
C ASP A 58 0.56 4.44 7.50
N LYS A 59 -0.32 3.64 6.91
CA LYS A 59 -0.37 2.22 7.26
C LYS A 59 0.89 1.50 6.79
N ILE A 60 1.38 1.84 5.61
CA ILE A 60 2.60 1.24 5.09
C ILE A 60 3.78 1.57 6.00
N VAL A 61 3.87 2.82 6.43
CA VAL A 61 4.95 3.24 7.33
C VAL A 61 4.80 2.56 8.69
N GLU A 62 3.57 2.42 9.16
CA GLU A 62 3.30 1.81 10.45
C GLU A 62 3.81 0.37 10.54
N VAL A 63 3.72 -0.38 9.45
CA VAL A 63 4.18 -1.77 9.45
C VAL A 63 5.68 -1.90 9.18
N GLY A 64 6.40 -0.78 9.08
CA GLY A 64 7.86 -0.80 9.04
C GLY A 64 8.49 -0.56 7.69
N PHE A 65 7.71 -0.08 6.73
CA PHE A 65 8.25 0.22 5.40
C PHE A 65 8.34 1.72 5.19
N GLU A 66 9.09 2.11 4.17
CA GLU A 66 9.23 3.50 3.82
C GLU A 66 8.72 3.72 2.41
N LEU A 67 8.12 4.87 2.17
CA LEU A 67 7.69 5.25 0.85
C LEU A 67 8.81 6.00 0.14
N ALA A 68 9.10 5.61 -1.09
CA ALA A 68 10.10 6.28 -1.89
C ALA A 68 9.50 7.53 -2.48
N GLY A 69 10.09 8.60 -2.21
CA GLY A 69 9.93 9.86 -2.78
C GLY A 69 8.68 10.37 -3.23
N ASN A 70 8.21 11.19 -3.34
CA ASN A 70 7.15 11.68 -3.73
C ASN A 70 6.47 11.77 -4.43
#